data_7335278ce905330fe3880806215dfcdb
#
_entry.id   7335278ce905330fe3880806215dfcdb
#
_cell.length_a   1.000
_cell.length_b   1.000
_cell.length_c   1.000
_cell.angle_alpha   90.00
_cell.angle_beta   90.00
_cell.angle_gamma   90.00
#
_symmetry.space_group_name_H-M   'P 1'
#
loop_
_entity.id
_entity.type
_entity.pdbx_description
1 polymer ?
#
loop_
_entity_poly.entity_id
_entity_poly.type
_entity_poly.pdbx_seq_one_letter_code
_entity_poly.pdbx_strand_id
1 'polypeptide(L)'
;MTKSLSIELGKDKIRVNAILPGLVAGDRQQNVLRNKAQQLGKSFAEVEKEAFSFTSVKEYVQAQDIADQIMYLTSDAGKHISGQAISIDCDTKMLL
;
A
#
# COMPACT_ATOMS: atom_id res chain seq x y z
N MET A 1 -3.94 12.27 -10.33
CA MET A 1 -2.61 12.43 -10.93
C MET A 1 -2.21 11.24 -11.81
N THR A 2 -2.25 10.04 -11.30
CA THR A 2 -1.87 8.83 -12.07
C THR A 2 -2.66 8.72 -13.38
N LYS A 3 -3.98 8.90 -13.33
CA LYS A 3 -4.83 8.76 -14.51
C LYS A 3 -4.54 9.84 -15.56
N SER A 4 -4.39 11.08 -15.14
CA SER A 4 -4.07 12.18 -16.05
C SER A 4 -2.72 11.95 -16.74
N LEU A 5 -1.72 11.54 -15.95
CA LEU A 5 -0.38 11.28 -16.46
C LEU A 5 -0.37 10.07 -17.39
N SER A 6 -1.13 9.02 -17.08
CA SER A 6 -1.20 7.84 -17.93
C SER A 6 -1.83 8.15 -19.29
N ILE A 7 -2.85 9.01 -19.32
CA ILE A 7 -3.50 9.43 -20.55
C ILE A 7 -2.53 10.25 -21.39
N GLU A 8 -1.84 11.20 -20.78
CA GLU A 8 -0.89 12.07 -21.47
C GLU A 8 0.26 11.28 -22.09
N LEU A 9 0.82 10.33 -21.33
CA LEU A 9 2.00 9.57 -21.78
C LEU A 9 1.66 8.33 -22.60
N GLY A 10 0.40 7.91 -22.62
CA GLY A 10 -0.04 6.71 -23.34
C GLY A 10 0.21 6.78 -24.83
N LYS A 11 0.12 7.97 -25.41
CA LYS A 11 0.41 8.20 -26.84
C LYS A 11 1.85 7.85 -27.20
N ASP A 12 2.76 7.93 -26.23
CA ASP A 12 4.17 7.58 -26.38
C ASP A 12 4.45 6.15 -25.90
N LYS A 13 3.41 5.37 -25.65
CA LYS A 13 3.48 3.99 -25.14
C LYS A 13 4.17 3.90 -23.78
N ILE A 14 4.04 4.93 -22.97
CA ILE A 14 4.54 4.96 -21.60
C ILE A 14 3.38 4.65 -20.67
N ARG A 15 3.56 3.65 -19.82
CA ARG A 15 2.55 3.23 -18.84
C ARG A 15 2.84 3.87 -17.49
N VAL A 16 1.78 4.26 -16.79
CA VAL A 16 1.87 4.89 -15.47
C VAL A 16 0.86 4.22 -14.56
N ASN A 17 1.34 3.63 -13.48
CA ASN A 17 0.50 3.02 -12.46
C ASN A 17 0.95 3.48 -11.08
N ALA A 18 0.07 3.36 -10.10
CA ALA A 18 0.37 3.69 -8.72
C ALA A 18 0.14 2.46 -7.83
N ILE A 19 0.96 2.32 -6.81
CA ILE A 19 0.81 1.31 -5.77
C ILE A 19 0.39 2.02 -4.49
N LEU A 20 -0.67 1.54 -3.85
CA LEU A 20 -1.20 2.09 -2.60
C LEU A 20 -1.00 1.05 -1.49
N PRO A 21 0.13 1.11 -0.76
CA PRO A 21 0.39 0.14 0.30
C PRO A 21 -0.40 0.46 1.57
N GLY A 22 -0.72 -0.58 2.35
CA GLY A 22 -1.33 -0.44 3.65
C GLY A 22 -0.29 -0.50 4.77
N LEU A 23 -0.55 -1.34 5.78
CA LEU A 23 0.38 -1.54 6.89
C LEU A 23 1.51 -2.47 6.46
N VAL A 24 2.65 -1.89 6.12
CA VAL A 24 3.81 -2.66 5.67
C VAL A 24 4.69 -3.01 6.86
N ALA A 25 5.03 -4.30 7.00
CA ALA A 25 5.92 -4.76 8.07
C ALA A 25 7.30 -4.12 7.93
N GLY A 26 7.91 -3.78 9.06
CA GLY A 26 9.27 -3.22 9.10
C GLY A 26 9.45 -2.25 10.25
N ASP A 27 10.68 -1.80 10.43
CA ASP A 27 11.06 -0.94 11.57
C ASP A 27 10.30 0.39 11.57
N ARG A 28 10.09 0.97 10.41
CA ARG A 28 9.37 2.23 10.30
C ARG A 28 7.96 2.12 10.87
N GLN A 29 7.23 1.09 10.46
CA GLN A 29 5.86 0.88 10.95
C GLN A 29 5.85 0.57 12.43
N GLN A 30 6.78 -0.24 12.90
CA GLN A 30 6.91 -0.55 14.33
C GLN A 30 7.15 0.71 15.13
N ASN A 31 8.01 1.61 14.67
CA ASN A 31 8.30 2.86 15.35
C ASN A 31 7.09 3.80 15.36
N VAL A 32 6.34 3.86 14.27
CA VAL A 32 5.10 4.67 14.20
C VAL A 32 4.11 4.19 15.27
N LEU A 33 3.91 2.87 15.35
CA LEU A 33 2.98 2.31 16.34
C LEU A 33 3.46 2.50 17.77
N ARG A 34 4.76 2.36 18.04
CA ARG A 34 5.33 2.61 19.37
C ARG A 34 5.17 4.06 19.80
N ASN A 35 5.45 4.99 18.91
CA ASN A 35 5.29 6.41 19.19
C ASN A 35 3.83 6.76 19.48
N LYS A 36 2.92 6.21 18.72
CA LYS A 36 1.49 6.43 18.93
C LYS A 36 1.03 5.85 20.26
N ALA A 37 1.50 4.65 20.61
CA ALA A 37 1.19 4.03 21.89
C ALA A 37 1.66 4.91 23.06
N GLN A 38 2.88 5.44 22.97
CA GLN A 38 3.43 6.31 23.99
C GLN A 38 2.63 7.60 24.14
N GLN A 39 2.26 8.23 23.03
CA GLN A 39 1.46 9.46 23.05
C GLN A 39 0.07 9.26 23.64
N LEU A 40 -0.54 8.12 23.39
CA LEU A 40 -1.91 7.83 23.84
C LEU A 40 -1.97 7.16 25.20
N GLY A 41 -0.83 6.82 25.80
CA GLY A 41 -0.77 6.08 27.05
C GLY A 41 -1.33 4.67 26.94
N LYS A 42 -1.23 4.05 25.77
CA LYS A 42 -1.71 2.70 25.50
C LYS A 42 -0.54 1.75 25.28
N SER A 43 -0.81 0.44 25.37
CA SER A 43 0.19 -0.55 25.04
C SER A 43 0.37 -0.65 23.52
N PHE A 44 1.52 -1.15 23.08
CA PHE A 44 1.77 -1.41 21.65
C PHE A 44 0.71 -2.36 21.08
N ALA A 45 0.37 -3.42 21.83
CA ALA A 45 -0.60 -4.40 21.37
C ALA A 45 -1.99 -3.78 21.13
N GLU A 46 -2.40 -2.84 21.98
CA GLU A 46 -3.67 -2.14 21.80
C GLU A 46 -3.67 -1.27 20.55
N VAL A 47 -2.59 -0.53 20.32
CA VAL A 47 -2.46 0.33 19.14
C VAL A 47 -2.41 -0.51 17.87
N GLU A 48 -1.67 -1.62 17.88
CA GLU A 48 -1.62 -2.54 16.74
C GLU A 48 -2.99 -3.13 16.44
N LYS A 49 -3.73 -3.53 17.45
CA LYS A 49 -5.08 -4.06 17.30
C LYS A 49 -6.02 -3.01 16.70
N GLU A 50 -5.92 -1.77 17.13
CA GLU A 50 -6.72 -0.68 16.57
C GLU A 50 -6.37 -0.45 15.09
N ALA A 51 -5.09 -0.50 14.73
CA ALA A 51 -4.67 -0.37 13.35
C ALA A 51 -5.26 -1.46 12.47
N PHE A 52 -5.26 -2.70 12.95
CA PHE A 52 -5.86 -3.83 12.23
C PHE A 52 -7.39 -3.82 12.23
N SER A 53 -8.03 -2.99 13.05
CA SER A 53 -9.50 -2.91 13.04
C SER A 53 -10.03 -2.38 11.70
N PHE A 54 -9.20 -1.68 10.94
CA PHE A 54 -9.56 -1.11 9.64
C PHE A 54 -9.28 -2.05 8.47
N THR A 55 -8.69 -3.20 8.72
CA THR A 55 -8.36 -4.16 7.65
C THR A 55 -9.28 -5.38 7.72
N SER A 56 -9.57 -5.94 6.56
CA SER A 56 -10.31 -7.20 6.45
C SER A 56 -9.37 -8.37 6.80
N VAL A 57 -8.18 -8.38 6.21
CA VAL A 57 -7.16 -9.37 6.52
C VAL A 57 -6.25 -8.79 7.60
N LYS A 58 -6.16 -9.47 8.74
CA LYS A 58 -5.45 -8.99 9.92
C LYS A 58 -3.96 -9.37 9.87
N GLU A 59 -3.28 -8.90 8.85
CA GLU A 59 -1.87 -9.19 8.63
C GLU A 59 -1.14 -7.96 8.11
N TYR A 60 0.17 -7.91 8.32
CA TYR A 60 1.01 -6.89 7.69
C TYR A 60 1.27 -7.24 6.23
N VAL A 61 1.30 -6.22 5.39
CA VAL A 61 1.82 -6.35 4.03
C VAL A 61 3.34 -6.46 4.11
N GLN A 62 3.92 -7.39 3.37
CA GLN A 62 5.37 -7.53 3.32
C GLN A 62 5.93 -6.68 2.19
N ALA A 63 7.15 -6.16 2.37
CA ALA A 63 7.81 -5.40 1.32
C ALA A 63 7.94 -6.23 0.03
N GLN A 64 8.10 -7.54 0.16
CA GLN A 64 8.17 -8.45 -0.99
C GLN A 64 6.86 -8.45 -1.79
N ASP A 65 5.71 -8.31 -1.13
CA ASP A 65 4.42 -8.25 -1.83
C ASP A 65 4.36 -7.05 -2.78
N ILE A 66 4.89 -5.92 -2.34
CA ILE A 66 4.95 -4.71 -3.16
C ILE A 66 5.94 -4.89 -4.30
N ALA A 67 7.11 -5.45 -4.02
CA ALA A 67 8.13 -5.71 -5.02
C ALA A 67 7.61 -6.67 -6.10
N ASP A 68 6.89 -7.72 -5.71
CA ASP A 68 6.32 -8.69 -6.64
C ASP A 68 5.32 -8.02 -7.59
N GLN A 69 4.49 -7.11 -7.07
CA GLN A 69 3.53 -6.39 -7.89
C GLN A 69 4.24 -5.46 -8.89
N ILE A 70 5.29 -4.77 -8.45
CA ILE A 70 6.08 -3.92 -9.33
C ILE A 70 6.71 -4.75 -10.44
N MET A 71 7.28 -5.91 -10.11
CA MET A 71 7.86 -6.82 -11.09
C MET A 71 6.83 -7.29 -12.11
N TYR A 72 5.62 -7.62 -11.65
CA TYR A 72 4.51 -8.01 -12.54
C TYR A 72 4.17 -6.89 -13.51
N LEU A 73 4.01 -5.66 -12.99
CA LEU A 73 3.63 -4.51 -13.81
C LEU A 73 4.69 -4.13 -14.84
N THR A 74 5.96 -4.35 -14.51
CA THR A 74 7.07 -4.03 -15.42
C THR A 74 7.42 -5.18 -16.37
N SER A 75 6.82 -6.35 -16.20
CA SER A 75 7.03 -7.50 -17.06
C SER A 75 6.09 -7.48 -18.27
N ASP A 76 6.30 -8.39 -19.21
CA ASP A 76 5.40 -8.57 -20.35
C ASP A 76 3.98 -8.90 -19.93
N ALA A 77 3.82 -9.58 -18.79
CA ALA A 77 2.49 -9.92 -18.28
C ALA A 77 1.67 -8.68 -17.95
N GLY A 78 2.31 -7.58 -17.58
CA GLY A 78 1.65 -6.32 -17.23
C GLY A 78 1.61 -5.30 -18.37
N LYS A 79 1.97 -5.65 -19.57
CA LYS A 79 2.18 -4.71 -20.67
C LYS A 79 0.96 -3.88 -21.08
N HIS A 80 -0.24 -4.34 -20.76
CA HIS A 80 -1.46 -3.61 -21.07
C HIS A 80 -2.11 -2.97 -19.85
N ILE A 81 -1.42 -2.93 -18.70
CA ILE A 81 -1.91 -2.30 -17.49
C ILE A 81 -1.34 -0.90 -17.39
N SER A 82 -2.20 0.10 -17.44
CA SER A 82 -1.81 1.51 -17.29
C SER A 82 -2.96 2.30 -16.70
N GLY A 83 -2.64 3.36 -15.99
CA GLY A 83 -3.62 4.26 -15.39
C GLY A 83 -4.31 3.66 -14.17
N GLN A 84 -3.74 2.62 -13.57
CA GLN A 84 -4.34 1.93 -12.45
C GLN A 84 -3.70 2.34 -11.13
N ALA A 85 -4.54 2.41 -10.08
CA ALA A 85 -4.09 2.54 -8.70
C ALA A 85 -4.37 1.20 -8.04
N ILE A 86 -3.31 0.47 -7.70
CA ILE A 86 -3.42 -0.90 -7.21
C ILE A 86 -3.15 -0.91 -5.71
N SER A 87 -4.16 -1.29 -4.93
CA SER A 87 -4.05 -1.37 -3.48
C SER A 87 -3.44 -2.70 -3.05
N ILE A 88 -2.45 -2.63 -2.16
CA ILE A 88 -1.86 -3.79 -1.51
C ILE A 88 -1.92 -3.49 -0.01
N ASP A 89 -3.09 -3.69 0.59
CA ASP A 89 -3.39 -3.15 1.91
C ASP A 89 -4.22 -4.09 2.80
N CYS A 90 -4.29 -5.36 2.44
CA CYS A 90 -5.09 -6.33 3.18
C CYS A 90 -6.55 -5.89 3.34
N ASP A 91 -7.08 -5.22 2.32
CA ASP A 91 -8.47 -4.73 2.32
C ASP A 91 -8.71 -3.74 3.46
N THR A 92 -8.00 -2.63 3.43
CA THR A 92 -8.14 -1.56 4.41
C THR A 92 -9.34 -0.68 4.05
N LYS A 93 -10.21 -0.46 5.03
CA LYS A 93 -11.34 0.45 4.86
C LYS A 93 -10.83 1.88 4.82
N MET A 94 -11.28 2.61 3.82
CA MET A 94 -11.05 4.06 3.78
C MET A 94 -11.98 4.72 4.80
N LEU A 95 -11.38 5.51 5.69
CA LEU A 95 -12.16 6.36 6.57
C LEU A 95 -12.50 7.62 5.78
N LEU A 96 -13.74 7.77 5.51
CA LEU A 96 -14.25 8.98 4.88
C LEU A 96 -14.66 10.00 5.95
#